data_52507b1eccd579c89a5fc3409c792d18
#
_entry.id   52507b1eccd579c89a5fc3409c792d18
#
_cell.length_a   1.000
_cell.length_b   1.000
_cell.length_c   1.000
_cell.angle_alpha   90.00
_cell.angle_beta   90.00
_cell.angle_gamma   90.00
#
_symmetry.space_group_name_H-M   'P 1'
#
loop_
_entity.id
_entity.type
_entity.pdbx_description
1 polymer ?
#
loop_
_entity_poly.entity_id
_entity_poly.type
_entity_poly.pdbx_seq_one_letter_code
_entity_poly.pdbx_strand_id
1 'polypeptide(L)'
;MKIVFLDAKSIGDDIDLSGFDQLGEVVKYGFSTPEEAGERTKDADVVIINKVQINEQTIGRADHLKLVCVTATGTNNLDKEYLAKRQIEWRNVAGYSTETVAQHTFALLFYLLEKLNYYDQYVKSEKYIGDTIFTHFSNVFHDLNGMTWGIVGLGNIGRRVADIAKMFGCHVIYYSTSGKNNQEGYDRVDFDTLLTTSDIISVHAPLDANTQDLMNAEAFSKMKKSAIFLNLGRGPIVVEQDLADALKNNEIAAAGLDVLCVEPMSADNPLREIKDSNKLIITPHIAWASVEARTRLMNIILGQVKEYFK
;
A
#
# COMPACT_ATOMS: atom_id res chain seq x y z
N MET A 1 1.49 26.94 21.04
CA MET A 1 1.96 26.18 19.88
C MET A 1 0.80 26.07 18.89
N LYS A 2 1.08 26.24 17.60
CA LYS A 2 0.08 26.12 16.53
C LYS A 2 0.39 24.87 15.69
N ILE A 3 -0.57 23.96 15.62
CA ILE A 3 -0.49 22.69 14.91
C ILE A 3 -1.43 22.77 13.69
N VAL A 4 -0.91 22.55 12.48
CA VAL A 4 -1.68 22.63 11.26
C VAL A 4 -1.69 21.28 10.54
N PHE A 5 -2.89 20.72 10.33
CA PHE A 5 -3.10 19.59 9.42
C PHE A 5 -3.43 20.11 8.04
N LEU A 6 -2.66 19.74 7.03
CA LEU A 6 -2.86 20.20 5.65
C LEU A 6 -3.79 19.30 4.82
N ASP A 7 -3.97 18.05 5.20
CA ASP A 7 -4.77 17.06 4.48
C ASP A 7 -5.48 16.07 5.43
N ALA A 8 -6.15 16.62 6.45
CA ALA A 8 -6.81 15.86 7.53
C ALA A 8 -7.85 14.85 7.01
N LYS A 9 -8.49 15.09 5.86
CA LYS A 9 -9.42 14.12 5.24
C LYS A 9 -8.76 12.77 4.92
N SER A 10 -7.44 12.76 4.73
CA SER A 10 -6.70 11.51 4.51
C SER A 10 -6.67 10.61 5.75
N ILE A 11 -6.95 11.15 6.94
CA ILE A 11 -7.02 10.38 8.19
C ILE A 11 -8.41 9.79 8.40
N GLY A 12 -9.46 10.44 7.86
CA GLY A 12 -10.87 10.11 8.08
C GLY A 12 -11.47 10.86 9.27
N ASP A 13 -12.77 11.10 9.20
CA ASP A 13 -13.51 11.89 10.20
C ASP A 13 -13.86 11.06 11.45
N ASP A 14 -13.64 9.76 11.40
CA ASP A 14 -13.95 8.78 12.46
C ASP A 14 -12.79 8.59 13.47
N ILE A 15 -11.67 9.29 13.30
CA ILE A 15 -10.51 9.22 14.20
C ILE A 15 -10.49 10.41 15.16
N ASP A 16 -10.41 10.11 16.47
CA ASP A 16 -10.30 11.14 17.50
C ASP A 16 -8.92 11.82 17.47
N LEU A 17 -8.92 13.12 17.19
CA LEU A 17 -7.75 13.99 17.18
C LEU A 17 -7.72 14.98 18.36
N SER A 18 -8.64 14.88 19.32
CA SER A 18 -8.78 15.83 20.45
C SER A 18 -7.54 15.89 21.35
N GLY A 19 -6.73 14.83 21.34
CA GLY A 19 -5.47 14.81 22.07
C GLY A 19 -4.49 15.91 21.66
N PHE A 20 -4.58 16.42 20.41
CA PHE A 20 -3.76 17.53 19.92
C PHE A 20 -4.21 18.88 20.49
N ASP A 21 -5.49 19.07 20.81
CA ASP A 21 -6.03 20.32 21.35
C ASP A 21 -5.42 20.67 22.70
N GLN A 22 -4.90 19.66 23.44
CA GLN A 22 -4.18 19.85 24.70
C GLN A 22 -2.79 20.48 24.52
N LEU A 23 -2.25 20.49 23.30
CA LEU A 23 -0.92 20.99 22.99
C LEU A 23 -0.91 22.45 22.51
N GLY A 24 -2.07 22.99 22.10
CA GLY A 24 -2.19 24.35 21.61
C GLY A 24 -3.34 24.54 20.61
N GLU A 25 -3.23 25.56 19.78
CA GLU A 25 -4.18 25.81 18.71
C GLU A 25 -4.03 24.75 17.61
N VAL A 26 -5.12 24.07 17.24
CA VAL A 26 -5.15 23.05 16.19
C VAL A 26 -6.04 23.51 15.02
N VAL A 27 -5.44 23.62 13.85
CA VAL A 27 -6.16 23.97 12.60
C VAL A 27 -6.12 22.76 11.67
N LYS A 28 -7.30 22.33 11.19
CA LYS A 28 -7.45 21.15 10.33
C LYS A 28 -8.01 21.55 8.97
N TYR A 29 -7.22 21.38 7.92
CA TYR A 29 -7.67 21.53 6.54
C TYR A 29 -7.90 20.14 5.93
N GLY A 30 -9.03 19.94 5.25
CA GLY A 30 -9.36 18.64 4.65
C GLY A 30 -8.40 18.25 3.53
N PHE A 31 -8.01 19.25 2.73
CA PHE A 31 -7.03 19.17 1.65
C PHE A 31 -6.37 20.53 1.48
N SER A 32 -5.14 20.59 0.97
CA SER A 32 -4.43 21.83 0.66
C SER A 32 -3.69 21.71 -0.67
N THR A 33 -3.92 22.68 -1.57
CA THR A 33 -3.04 22.87 -2.74
C THR A 33 -1.69 23.43 -2.28
N PRO A 34 -0.64 23.40 -3.11
CA PRO A 34 0.66 23.98 -2.73
C PRO A 34 0.55 25.46 -2.34
N GLU A 35 -0.23 26.26 -3.06
CA GLU A 35 -0.44 27.68 -2.80
C GLU A 35 -1.16 27.90 -1.45
N GLU A 36 -2.23 27.13 -1.20
CA GLU A 36 -2.95 27.17 0.07
C GLU A 36 -2.08 26.73 1.23
N ALA A 37 -1.24 25.69 1.03
CA ALA A 37 -0.30 25.22 2.05
C ALA A 37 0.67 26.33 2.47
N GLY A 38 1.21 27.11 1.51
CA GLY A 38 2.08 28.25 1.76
C GLY A 38 1.45 29.31 2.66
N GLU A 39 0.14 29.57 2.52
CA GLU A 39 -0.59 30.51 3.39
C GLU A 39 -0.96 29.90 4.75
N ARG A 40 -1.36 28.61 4.75
CA ARG A 40 -1.85 27.90 5.95
C ARG A 40 -0.74 27.57 6.95
N THR A 41 0.51 27.52 6.48
CA THR A 41 1.68 27.16 7.33
C THR A 41 2.39 28.37 7.94
N LYS A 42 2.08 29.63 7.56
CA LYS A 42 2.81 30.84 7.97
C LYS A 42 3.12 30.93 9.46
N ASP A 43 2.12 30.64 10.30
CA ASP A 43 2.23 30.76 11.75
C ASP A 43 2.30 29.39 12.45
N ALA A 44 2.56 28.31 11.69
CA ALA A 44 2.59 26.97 12.23
C ALA A 44 3.92 26.69 12.93
N ASP A 45 3.86 26.11 14.13
CA ASP A 45 5.01 25.49 14.81
C ASP A 45 5.20 24.03 14.37
N VAL A 46 4.07 23.34 14.09
CA VAL A 46 4.01 21.95 13.64
C VAL A 46 3.10 21.84 12.44
N VAL A 47 3.56 21.11 11.42
CA VAL A 47 2.75 20.75 10.25
C VAL A 47 2.60 19.23 10.20
N ILE A 48 1.35 18.76 10.07
CA ILE A 48 1.01 17.33 9.97
C ILE A 48 0.41 17.09 8.58
N ILE A 49 0.99 16.14 7.86
CA ILE A 49 0.63 15.83 6.47
C ILE A 49 0.57 14.33 6.20
N ASN A 50 -0.12 13.94 5.15
CA ASN A 50 -0.05 12.61 4.56
C ASN A 50 0.55 12.66 3.14
N LYS A 51 -0.07 13.41 2.24
CA LYS A 51 0.28 13.44 0.81
C LYS A 51 0.74 14.80 0.30
N VAL A 52 0.46 15.88 1.03
CA VAL A 52 0.92 17.22 0.65
C VAL A 52 2.44 17.23 0.54
N GLN A 53 2.95 17.81 -0.55
CA GLN A 53 4.40 17.98 -0.76
C GLN A 53 4.94 19.02 0.22
N ILE A 54 6.06 18.75 0.84
CA ILE A 54 6.78 19.68 1.70
C ILE A 54 8.06 20.14 0.99
N ASN A 55 8.07 21.39 0.60
CA ASN A 55 9.15 22.05 -0.13
C ASN A 55 9.08 23.56 0.10
N GLU A 56 9.92 24.33 -0.61
CA GLU A 56 9.95 25.80 -0.50
C GLU A 56 8.60 26.48 -0.82
N GLN A 57 7.85 25.97 -1.80
CA GLN A 57 6.54 26.53 -2.18
C GLN A 57 5.51 26.39 -1.04
N THR A 58 5.53 25.26 -0.33
CA THR A 58 4.50 24.92 0.67
C THR A 58 4.83 25.39 2.08
N ILE A 59 6.12 25.56 2.42
CA ILE A 59 6.54 25.97 3.77
C ILE A 59 7.56 27.13 3.76
N GLY A 60 7.80 27.76 2.61
CA GLY A 60 8.81 28.83 2.51
C GLY A 60 8.51 30.05 3.39
N ARG A 61 7.22 30.29 3.69
CA ARG A 61 6.76 31.39 4.54
C ARG A 61 6.52 31.02 6.00
N ALA A 62 6.82 29.77 6.38
CA ALA A 62 6.60 29.24 7.73
C ALA A 62 7.82 29.53 8.62
N ASP A 63 7.95 30.75 9.12
CA ASP A 63 9.13 31.21 9.85
C ASP A 63 9.26 30.58 11.25
N HIS A 64 8.15 30.10 11.82
CA HIS A 64 8.09 29.48 13.16
C HIS A 64 8.09 27.95 13.11
N LEU A 65 8.05 27.34 11.91
CA LEU A 65 7.92 25.89 11.73
C LEU A 65 9.18 25.16 12.24
N LYS A 66 8.99 24.24 13.16
CA LYS A 66 10.04 23.44 13.80
C LYS A 66 9.96 21.96 13.47
N LEU A 67 8.73 21.44 13.25
CA LEU A 67 8.50 20.02 13.08
C LEU A 67 7.48 19.75 11.97
N VAL A 68 7.81 18.81 11.09
CA VAL A 68 6.88 18.21 10.12
C VAL A 68 6.65 16.75 10.49
N CYS A 69 5.40 16.35 10.70
CA CYS A 69 5.02 14.97 10.95
C CYS A 69 4.28 14.39 9.73
N VAL A 70 4.78 13.27 9.21
CA VAL A 70 4.16 12.54 8.10
C VAL A 70 3.32 11.40 8.63
N THR A 71 2.02 11.40 8.36
CA THR A 71 1.08 10.34 8.77
C THR A 71 1.17 9.13 7.83
N ALA A 72 2.39 8.69 7.54
CA ALA A 72 2.70 7.57 6.67
C ALA A 72 4.09 6.98 6.99
N THR A 73 4.37 5.79 6.46
CA THR A 73 5.72 5.21 6.47
C THR A 73 6.61 5.85 5.39
N GLY A 74 6.06 6.07 4.18
CA GLY A 74 6.80 6.69 3.06
C GLY A 74 6.98 8.19 3.27
N THR A 75 8.09 8.74 2.79
CA THR A 75 8.48 10.15 2.93
C THR A 75 8.90 10.77 1.59
N ASN A 76 8.39 10.24 0.48
CA ASN A 76 8.71 10.69 -0.87
C ASN A 76 8.19 12.12 -1.17
N ASN A 77 7.26 12.60 -0.36
CA ASN A 77 6.69 13.94 -0.42
C ASN A 77 7.45 14.99 0.39
N LEU A 78 8.62 14.66 0.96
CA LEU A 78 9.47 15.59 1.69
C LEU A 78 10.70 15.98 0.87
N ASP A 79 10.91 17.28 0.67
CA ASP A 79 12.21 17.85 0.29
C ASP A 79 13.11 17.89 1.54
N LYS A 80 13.83 16.80 1.77
CA LYS A 80 14.67 16.63 2.96
C LYS A 80 15.87 17.58 2.98
N GLU A 81 16.39 17.97 1.82
CA GLU A 81 17.48 18.92 1.70
C GLU A 81 17.02 20.32 2.11
N TYR A 82 15.84 20.71 1.64
CA TYR A 82 15.23 21.97 2.03
C TYR A 82 14.88 22.03 3.53
N LEU A 83 14.32 20.96 4.09
CA LEU A 83 14.05 20.86 5.52
C LEU A 83 15.34 20.96 6.35
N ALA A 84 16.39 20.27 5.95
CA ALA A 84 17.70 20.34 6.63
C ALA A 84 18.30 21.76 6.57
N LYS A 85 18.22 22.43 5.41
CA LYS A 85 18.68 23.83 5.24
C LYS A 85 17.93 24.79 6.16
N ARG A 86 16.62 24.56 6.37
CA ARG A 86 15.75 25.36 7.25
C ARG A 86 15.86 24.95 8.72
N GLN A 87 16.61 23.90 9.07
CA GLN A 87 16.70 23.31 10.42
C GLN A 87 15.33 22.87 10.96
N ILE A 88 14.45 22.42 10.06
CA ILE A 88 13.14 21.86 10.40
C ILE A 88 13.27 20.35 10.54
N GLU A 89 12.94 19.82 11.74
CA GLU A 89 12.90 18.39 11.96
C GLU A 89 11.68 17.77 11.27
N TRP A 90 11.83 16.52 10.81
CA TRP A 90 10.69 15.77 10.30
C TRP A 90 10.65 14.37 10.91
N ARG A 91 9.46 13.87 11.11
CA ARG A 91 9.19 12.52 11.62
C ARG A 91 8.12 11.82 10.80
N ASN A 92 8.26 10.51 10.64
CA ASN A 92 7.26 9.64 10.04
C ASN A 92 6.91 8.50 11.00
N VAL A 93 6.03 7.60 10.58
CA VAL A 93 5.63 6.46 11.42
C VAL A 93 5.80 5.16 10.63
N ALA A 94 6.72 4.31 11.08
CA ALA A 94 6.91 2.97 10.53
C ALA A 94 6.15 1.93 11.36
N GLY A 95 5.68 0.85 10.71
CA GLY A 95 5.14 -0.33 11.38
C GLY A 95 3.71 -0.20 11.95
N TYR A 96 3.07 0.94 11.86
CA TYR A 96 1.72 1.14 12.42
C TYR A 96 0.64 0.32 11.71
N SER A 97 0.83 0.02 10.43
CA SER A 97 -0.15 -0.66 9.57
C SER A 97 0.24 -2.09 9.17
N THR A 98 1.26 -2.68 9.79
CA THR A 98 1.77 -4.01 9.43
C THR A 98 0.65 -5.06 9.38
N GLU A 99 -0.17 -5.14 10.42
CA GLU A 99 -1.27 -6.10 10.51
C GLU A 99 -2.34 -5.84 9.44
N THR A 100 -2.70 -4.56 9.24
CA THR A 100 -3.74 -4.16 8.29
C THR A 100 -3.33 -4.46 6.85
N VAL A 101 -2.09 -4.13 6.47
CA VAL A 101 -1.59 -4.41 5.12
C VAL A 101 -1.48 -5.92 4.88
N ALA A 102 -1.02 -6.69 5.87
CA ALA A 102 -1.03 -8.14 5.76
C ALA A 102 -2.45 -8.69 5.58
N GLN A 103 -3.42 -8.26 6.40
CA GLN A 103 -4.83 -8.64 6.26
C GLN A 103 -5.37 -8.30 4.86
N HIS A 104 -5.09 -7.10 4.37
CA HIS A 104 -5.57 -6.66 3.05
C HIS A 104 -4.94 -7.46 1.90
N THR A 105 -3.67 -7.88 2.04
CA THR A 105 -3.01 -8.80 1.10
C THR A 105 -3.81 -10.08 0.94
N PHE A 106 -4.24 -10.69 2.04
CA PHE A 106 -5.07 -11.90 2.01
C PHE A 106 -6.49 -11.62 1.51
N ALA A 107 -7.06 -10.46 1.81
CA ALA A 107 -8.37 -10.09 1.28
C ALA A 107 -8.37 -10.01 -0.26
N LEU A 108 -7.36 -9.35 -0.86
CA LEU A 108 -7.18 -9.31 -2.31
C LEU A 108 -6.92 -10.72 -2.88
N LEU A 109 -6.08 -11.50 -2.22
CA LEU A 109 -5.80 -12.87 -2.65
C LEU A 109 -7.06 -13.72 -2.68
N PHE A 110 -7.83 -13.80 -1.60
CA PHE A 110 -9.03 -14.65 -1.54
C PHE A 110 -10.12 -14.19 -2.49
N TYR A 111 -10.27 -12.88 -2.68
CA TYR A 111 -11.18 -12.36 -3.70
C TYR A 111 -10.88 -12.93 -5.10
N LEU A 112 -9.60 -13.01 -5.48
CA LEU A 112 -9.15 -13.51 -6.77
C LEU A 112 -9.08 -15.03 -6.83
N LEU A 113 -8.51 -15.67 -5.81
CA LEU A 113 -8.29 -17.11 -5.76
C LEU A 113 -9.62 -17.87 -5.78
N GLU A 114 -10.55 -17.49 -4.90
CA GLU A 114 -11.85 -18.16 -4.73
C GLU A 114 -12.94 -17.63 -5.66
N LYS A 115 -12.61 -16.67 -6.55
CA LYS A 115 -13.59 -16.10 -7.50
C LYS A 115 -14.82 -15.51 -6.81
N LEU A 116 -14.64 -14.88 -5.65
CA LEU A 116 -15.75 -14.44 -4.78
C LEU A 116 -16.74 -13.53 -5.49
N ASN A 117 -16.24 -12.61 -6.36
CA ASN A 117 -17.12 -11.72 -7.11
C ASN A 117 -18.04 -12.50 -8.08
N TYR A 118 -17.50 -13.50 -8.76
CA TYR A 118 -18.28 -14.32 -9.68
C TYR A 118 -19.41 -15.04 -8.95
N TYR A 119 -19.10 -15.73 -7.85
CA TYR A 119 -20.10 -16.50 -7.11
C TYR A 119 -21.14 -15.61 -6.43
N ASP A 120 -20.74 -14.45 -5.90
CA ASP A 120 -21.67 -13.46 -5.36
C ASP A 120 -22.64 -12.96 -6.44
N GLN A 121 -22.14 -12.59 -7.63
CA GLN A 121 -22.99 -12.16 -8.74
C GLN A 121 -23.87 -13.29 -9.29
N TYR A 122 -23.38 -14.51 -9.32
CA TYR A 122 -24.16 -15.67 -9.76
C TYR A 122 -25.42 -15.85 -8.90
N VAL A 123 -25.27 -15.80 -7.58
CA VAL A 123 -26.39 -15.91 -6.64
C VAL A 123 -27.31 -14.69 -6.70
N LYS A 124 -26.74 -13.46 -6.67
CA LYS A 124 -27.51 -12.21 -6.70
C LYS A 124 -28.26 -11.97 -8.01
N SER A 125 -27.79 -12.54 -9.12
CA SER A 125 -28.51 -12.50 -10.40
C SER A 125 -29.60 -13.58 -10.54
N GLU A 126 -29.94 -14.26 -9.44
CA GLU A 126 -30.97 -15.30 -9.34
C GLU A 126 -30.71 -16.55 -10.19
N LYS A 127 -29.53 -16.67 -10.83
CA LYS A 127 -29.17 -17.85 -11.63
C LYS A 127 -29.10 -19.13 -10.82
N TYR A 128 -28.83 -19.03 -9.52
CA TYR A 128 -28.81 -20.16 -8.61
C TYR A 128 -30.22 -20.68 -8.29
N ILE A 129 -31.28 -19.87 -8.54
CA ILE A 129 -32.68 -20.30 -8.39
C ILE A 129 -33.01 -21.25 -9.52
N GLY A 130 -33.37 -22.48 -9.19
CA GLY A 130 -33.72 -23.50 -10.19
C GLY A 130 -32.56 -24.33 -10.73
N ASP A 131 -31.34 -24.17 -10.20
CA ASP A 131 -30.29 -25.13 -10.45
C ASP A 131 -30.70 -26.53 -10.07
N THR A 132 -30.26 -27.52 -10.83
CA THR A 132 -30.63 -28.93 -10.62
C THR A 132 -29.84 -29.58 -9.48
N ILE A 133 -28.72 -28.97 -9.06
CA ILE A 133 -27.85 -29.43 -7.98
C ILE A 133 -27.57 -28.28 -7.00
N PHE A 134 -27.22 -28.63 -5.77
CA PHE A 134 -26.95 -27.64 -4.70
C PHE A 134 -25.62 -26.88 -4.83
N THR A 135 -24.83 -27.13 -5.87
CA THR A 135 -23.49 -26.58 -6.07
C THR A 135 -23.26 -26.13 -7.51
N HIS A 136 -22.31 -25.20 -7.72
CA HIS A 136 -21.97 -24.63 -9.03
C HIS A 136 -20.46 -24.57 -9.23
N PHE A 137 -19.93 -25.20 -10.28
CA PHE A 137 -18.48 -25.40 -10.52
C PHE A 137 -17.92 -24.68 -11.76
N SER A 138 -18.54 -23.61 -12.22
CA SER A 138 -18.11 -22.93 -13.45
C SER A 138 -16.74 -22.26 -13.36
N ASN A 139 -16.33 -21.84 -12.17
CA ASN A 139 -14.99 -21.29 -11.94
C ASN A 139 -14.24 -22.15 -10.93
N VAL A 140 -13.14 -22.75 -11.39
CA VAL A 140 -12.29 -23.58 -10.55
C VAL A 140 -11.42 -22.70 -9.66
N PHE A 141 -11.26 -23.08 -8.41
CA PHE A 141 -10.30 -22.52 -7.47
C PHE A 141 -9.54 -23.62 -6.73
N HIS A 142 -8.46 -23.26 -6.06
CA HIS A 142 -7.53 -24.20 -5.44
C HIS A 142 -7.23 -23.85 -4.00
N ASP A 143 -6.85 -24.85 -3.19
CA ASP A 143 -6.39 -24.64 -1.84
C ASP A 143 -5.03 -23.92 -1.82
N LEU A 144 -4.79 -23.09 -0.82
CA LEU A 144 -3.47 -22.50 -0.57
C LEU A 144 -2.43 -23.51 -0.10
N ASN A 145 -2.87 -24.58 0.54
CA ASN A 145 -2.00 -25.61 1.09
C ASN A 145 -1.13 -26.25 -0.02
N GLY A 146 0.18 -26.19 0.16
CA GLY A 146 1.16 -26.67 -0.82
C GLY A 146 1.54 -25.69 -1.92
N MET A 147 0.86 -24.54 -2.06
CA MET A 147 1.29 -23.50 -2.99
C MET A 147 2.59 -22.83 -2.55
N THR A 148 3.37 -22.36 -3.53
CA THR A 148 4.55 -21.54 -3.28
C THR A 148 4.17 -20.06 -3.30
N TRP A 149 4.46 -19.35 -2.20
CA TRP A 149 4.25 -17.90 -2.09
C TRP A 149 5.60 -17.15 -2.14
N GLY A 150 5.83 -16.43 -3.23
CA GLY A 150 6.99 -15.55 -3.41
C GLY A 150 6.74 -14.15 -2.85
N ILE A 151 7.63 -13.68 -1.99
CA ILE A 151 7.54 -12.35 -1.38
C ILE A 151 8.68 -11.47 -1.90
N VAL A 152 8.33 -10.38 -2.57
CA VAL A 152 9.29 -9.33 -2.96
C VAL A 152 9.40 -8.32 -1.83
N GLY A 153 10.50 -8.41 -1.06
CA GLY A 153 10.75 -7.54 0.09
C GLY A 153 10.25 -8.12 1.42
N LEU A 154 11.14 -8.76 2.18
CA LEU A 154 10.84 -9.36 3.49
C LEU A 154 11.12 -8.37 4.66
N GLY A 155 10.43 -7.21 4.64
CA GLY A 155 10.37 -6.27 5.76
C GLY A 155 9.33 -6.68 6.81
N ASN A 156 8.85 -5.75 7.65
CA ASN A 156 7.85 -6.05 8.68
C ASN A 156 6.56 -6.62 8.07
N ILE A 157 6.05 -6.00 7.01
CA ILE A 157 4.83 -6.44 6.33
C ILE A 157 5.06 -7.78 5.64
N GLY A 158 6.15 -7.91 4.85
CA GLY A 158 6.46 -9.16 4.15
C GLY A 158 6.62 -10.35 5.09
N ARG A 159 7.26 -10.17 6.25
CA ARG A 159 7.34 -11.21 7.29
C ARG A 159 5.97 -11.60 7.84
N ARG A 160 5.12 -10.61 8.12
CA ARG A 160 3.78 -10.90 8.63
C ARG A 160 2.93 -11.68 7.61
N VAL A 161 3.02 -11.30 6.33
CA VAL A 161 2.39 -12.06 5.23
C VAL A 161 2.97 -13.48 5.14
N ALA A 162 4.30 -13.62 5.24
CA ALA A 162 4.97 -14.91 5.23
C ALA A 162 4.49 -15.83 6.34
N ASP A 163 4.37 -15.31 7.57
CA ASP A 163 3.92 -16.08 8.73
C ASP A 163 2.49 -16.60 8.55
N ILE A 164 1.60 -15.73 8.06
CA ILE A 164 0.21 -16.11 7.81
C ILE A 164 0.13 -17.12 6.64
N ALA A 165 0.90 -16.92 5.56
CA ALA A 165 0.94 -17.86 4.44
C ALA A 165 1.41 -19.26 4.86
N LYS A 166 2.42 -19.34 5.73
CA LYS A 166 2.86 -20.61 6.33
C LYS A 166 1.76 -21.31 7.14
N MET A 167 0.92 -20.53 7.85
CA MET A 167 -0.22 -21.12 8.59
C MET A 167 -1.29 -21.72 7.66
N PHE A 168 -1.40 -21.21 6.42
CA PHE A 168 -2.23 -21.83 5.37
C PHE A 168 -1.54 -23.00 4.65
N GLY A 169 -0.33 -23.38 5.05
CA GLY A 169 0.42 -24.48 4.45
C GLY A 169 1.20 -24.13 3.18
N CYS A 170 1.42 -22.84 2.90
CA CYS A 170 2.24 -22.41 1.77
C CYS A 170 3.73 -22.65 2.02
N HIS A 171 4.47 -22.98 0.95
CA HIS A 171 5.92 -22.82 0.90
C HIS A 171 6.26 -21.36 0.64
N VAL A 172 6.92 -20.70 1.60
CA VAL A 172 7.24 -19.28 1.48
C VAL A 172 8.70 -19.09 1.11
N ILE A 173 8.93 -18.41 -0.01
CA ILE A 173 10.24 -17.97 -0.47
C ILE A 173 10.25 -16.43 -0.61
N TYR A 174 11.43 -15.81 -0.57
CA TYR A 174 11.49 -14.37 -0.75
C TYR A 174 12.70 -13.88 -1.56
N TYR A 175 12.52 -12.76 -2.24
CA TYR A 175 13.57 -12.00 -2.89
C TYR A 175 13.91 -10.75 -2.07
N SER A 176 15.23 -10.56 -1.80
CA SER A 176 15.73 -9.39 -1.09
C SER A 176 16.14 -8.30 -2.07
N THR A 177 15.33 -7.24 -2.23
CA THR A 177 15.56 -6.15 -3.18
C THR A 177 16.84 -5.35 -2.87
N SER A 178 17.24 -5.27 -1.61
CA SER A 178 18.50 -4.63 -1.19
C SER A 178 19.72 -5.54 -1.26
N GLY A 179 19.52 -6.85 -1.44
CA GLY A 179 20.59 -7.85 -1.33
C GLY A 179 21.12 -8.07 0.10
N LYS A 180 20.75 -7.22 1.06
CA LYS A 180 21.28 -7.22 2.43
C LYS A 180 20.40 -7.96 3.43
N ASN A 181 19.10 -8.09 3.15
CA ASN A 181 18.17 -8.75 4.05
C ASN A 181 18.34 -10.28 3.96
N ASN A 182 18.84 -10.89 5.03
CA ASN A 182 18.91 -12.33 5.21
C ASN A 182 18.23 -12.65 6.55
N GLN A 183 17.05 -13.29 6.49
CA GLN A 183 16.22 -13.59 7.66
C GLN A 183 16.23 -15.09 7.91
N GLU A 184 16.64 -15.49 9.11
CA GLU A 184 16.57 -16.88 9.54
C GLU A 184 15.13 -17.39 9.54
N GLY A 185 14.94 -18.64 9.11
CA GLY A 185 13.61 -19.27 9.04
C GLY A 185 12.79 -18.92 7.78
N TYR A 186 13.40 -18.23 6.79
CA TYR A 186 12.78 -17.98 5.50
C TYR A 186 13.76 -18.23 4.36
N ASP A 187 13.30 -18.89 3.30
CA ASP A 187 14.12 -19.27 2.15
C ASP A 187 14.31 -18.08 1.20
N ARG A 188 15.52 -17.54 1.19
CA ARG A 188 15.90 -16.48 0.25
C ARG A 188 16.31 -17.09 -1.08
N VAL A 189 15.74 -16.55 -2.16
CA VAL A 189 16.04 -16.97 -3.54
C VAL A 189 16.42 -15.75 -4.40
N ASP A 190 16.97 -15.99 -5.59
CA ASP A 190 17.10 -14.98 -6.62
C ASP A 190 15.74 -14.62 -7.25
N PHE A 191 15.69 -13.55 -8.02
CA PHE A 191 14.45 -13.03 -8.57
C PHE A 191 13.83 -13.99 -9.60
N ASP A 192 14.64 -14.58 -10.47
CA ASP A 192 14.16 -15.52 -11.50
C ASP A 192 13.56 -16.79 -10.86
N THR A 193 14.21 -17.33 -9.85
CA THR A 193 13.67 -18.45 -9.06
C THR A 193 12.33 -18.09 -8.42
N LEU A 194 12.21 -16.88 -7.83
CA LEU A 194 10.95 -16.43 -7.26
C LEU A 194 9.85 -16.35 -8.32
N LEU A 195 10.13 -15.76 -9.49
CA LEU A 195 9.15 -15.62 -10.57
C LEU A 195 8.67 -16.97 -11.11
N THR A 196 9.61 -17.88 -11.38
CA THR A 196 9.30 -19.14 -12.07
C THR A 196 8.64 -20.19 -11.18
N THR A 197 8.85 -20.13 -9.86
CA THR A 197 8.37 -21.17 -8.93
C THR A 197 7.12 -20.79 -8.14
N SER A 198 6.81 -19.49 -8.04
CA SER A 198 5.70 -19.03 -7.20
C SER A 198 4.33 -19.18 -7.87
N ASP A 199 3.34 -19.61 -7.09
CA ASP A 199 1.91 -19.58 -7.46
C ASP A 199 1.27 -18.26 -7.08
N ILE A 200 1.80 -17.59 -6.06
CA ILE A 200 1.40 -16.26 -5.59
C ILE A 200 2.66 -15.42 -5.45
N ILE A 201 2.66 -14.19 -5.99
CA ILE A 201 3.74 -13.23 -5.77
C ILE A 201 3.16 -11.98 -5.16
N SER A 202 3.68 -11.54 -3.99
CA SER A 202 3.27 -10.31 -3.34
C SER A 202 4.44 -9.35 -3.11
N VAL A 203 4.23 -8.07 -3.43
CA VAL A 203 5.22 -7.01 -3.31
C VAL A 203 4.99 -6.20 -2.03
N HIS A 204 6.03 -6.17 -1.17
CA HIS A 204 6.06 -5.41 0.08
C HIS A 204 7.38 -4.63 0.22
N ALA A 205 8.04 -4.37 -0.90
CA ALA A 205 9.29 -3.62 -0.97
C ALA A 205 9.04 -2.10 -1.00
N PRO A 206 9.98 -1.28 -0.53
CA PRO A 206 9.97 0.15 -0.78
C PRO A 206 10.24 0.44 -2.26
N LEU A 207 9.86 1.63 -2.73
CA LEU A 207 10.26 2.14 -4.03
C LEU A 207 11.65 2.79 -3.93
N ASP A 208 12.59 2.25 -4.66
CA ASP A 208 13.94 2.78 -4.85
C ASP A 208 14.49 2.39 -6.24
N ALA A 209 15.73 2.72 -6.54
CA ALA A 209 16.34 2.44 -7.83
C ALA A 209 16.43 0.93 -8.18
N ASN A 210 16.36 0.04 -7.18
CA ASN A 210 16.40 -1.41 -7.42
C ASN A 210 15.00 -2.01 -7.62
N THR A 211 13.95 -1.26 -7.30
CA THR A 211 12.58 -1.76 -7.32
C THR A 211 11.67 -1.05 -8.31
N GLN A 212 12.09 0.13 -8.81
CA GLN A 212 11.36 0.82 -9.87
C GLN A 212 11.32 -0.05 -11.12
N ASP A 213 10.13 -0.22 -11.72
CA ASP A 213 9.87 -1.00 -12.92
C ASP A 213 10.38 -2.47 -12.83
N LEU A 214 10.51 -2.98 -11.60
CA LEU A 214 10.97 -4.35 -11.34
C LEU A 214 10.02 -5.39 -11.94
N MET A 215 8.71 -5.16 -11.84
CA MET A 215 7.66 -6.00 -12.41
C MET A 215 7.26 -5.45 -13.77
N ASN A 216 7.97 -5.87 -14.80
CA ASN A 216 7.82 -5.51 -16.21
C ASN A 216 7.41 -6.71 -17.06
N ALA A 217 7.33 -6.55 -18.39
CA ALA A 217 6.94 -7.59 -19.33
C ALA A 217 7.81 -8.87 -19.20
N GLU A 218 9.13 -8.72 -19.03
CA GLU A 218 10.03 -9.86 -18.83
C GLU A 218 9.68 -10.62 -17.54
N ALA A 219 9.46 -9.89 -16.45
CA ALA A 219 9.10 -10.49 -15.17
C ALA A 219 7.77 -11.25 -15.26
N PHE A 220 6.72 -10.65 -15.86
CA PHE A 220 5.42 -11.31 -16.02
C PHE A 220 5.52 -12.54 -16.92
N SER A 221 6.29 -12.49 -17.99
CA SER A 221 6.46 -13.62 -18.91
C SER A 221 7.14 -14.85 -18.27
N LYS A 222 7.93 -14.66 -17.22
CA LYS A 222 8.58 -15.73 -16.44
C LYS A 222 7.66 -16.36 -15.39
N MET A 223 6.58 -15.69 -15.01
CA MET A 223 5.65 -16.20 -14.00
C MET A 223 4.86 -17.40 -14.52
N LYS A 224 4.33 -18.20 -13.59
CA LYS A 224 3.38 -19.24 -13.96
C LYS A 224 2.10 -18.62 -14.54
N LYS A 225 1.53 -19.25 -15.56
CA LYS A 225 0.24 -18.80 -16.15
C LYS A 225 -0.91 -18.84 -15.14
N SER A 226 -0.80 -19.68 -14.12
CA SER A 226 -1.75 -19.78 -13.00
C SER A 226 -1.47 -18.78 -11.88
N ALA A 227 -0.36 -18.02 -11.94
CA ALA A 227 0.08 -17.19 -10.83
C ALA A 227 -0.86 -16.00 -10.58
N ILE A 228 -1.01 -15.64 -9.30
CA ILE A 228 -1.69 -14.43 -8.84
C ILE A 228 -0.63 -13.43 -8.37
N PHE A 229 -0.68 -12.23 -8.93
CA PHE A 229 0.22 -11.14 -8.58
C PHE A 229 -0.46 -10.13 -7.66
N LEU A 230 0.21 -9.69 -6.57
CA LEU A 230 -0.32 -8.73 -5.60
C LEU A 230 0.69 -7.58 -5.39
N ASN A 231 0.26 -6.32 -5.54
CA ASN A 231 1.10 -5.17 -5.20
C ASN A 231 0.46 -4.30 -4.11
N LEU A 232 1.05 -4.36 -2.91
CA LEU A 232 0.71 -3.52 -1.77
C LEU A 232 1.92 -2.69 -1.29
N GLY A 233 2.95 -2.59 -2.15
CA GLY A 233 4.14 -1.78 -1.92
C GLY A 233 3.99 -0.36 -2.45
N ARG A 234 4.38 -0.16 -3.71
CA ARG A 234 4.29 1.13 -4.42
C ARG A 234 3.95 0.88 -5.90
N GLY A 235 3.13 1.75 -6.49
CA GLY A 235 2.71 1.65 -7.89
C GLY A 235 3.87 1.54 -8.87
N PRO A 236 4.86 2.45 -8.86
CA PRO A 236 5.98 2.42 -9.82
C PRO A 236 6.94 1.23 -9.70
N ILE A 237 6.69 0.26 -8.83
CA ILE A 237 7.37 -1.04 -8.87
C ILE A 237 6.88 -1.89 -10.05
N VAL A 238 5.71 -1.56 -10.58
CA VAL A 238 5.03 -2.26 -11.68
C VAL A 238 4.97 -1.35 -12.91
N VAL A 239 5.31 -1.86 -14.06
CA VAL A 239 4.98 -1.24 -15.35
C VAL A 239 3.53 -1.61 -15.67
N GLU A 240 2.60 -0.67 -15.44
CA GLU A 240 1.14 -0.94 -15.53
C GLU A 240 0.68 -1.38 -16.93
N GLN A 241 1.33 -0.91 -18.00
CA GLN A 241 1.04 -1.37 -19.36
C GLN A 241 1.40 -2.85 -19.51
N ASP A 242 2.57 -3.27 -19.03
CA ASP A 242 3.03 -4.65 -19.12
C ASP A 242 2.13 -5.60 -18.32
N LEU A 243 1.67 -5.16 -17.14
CA LEU A 243 0.69 -5.90 -16.34
C LEU A 243 -0.65 -6.04 -17.08
N ALA A 244 -1.13 -4.96 -17.71
CA ALA A 244 -2.38 -5.02 -18.48
C ALA A 244 -2.27 -5.99 -19.64
N ASP A 245 -1.14 -5.99 -20.36
CA ASP A 245 -0.89 -6.90 -21.48
C ASP A 245 -0.73 -8.35 -21.00
N ALA A 246 -0.04 -8.60 -19.87
CA ALA A 246 0.09 -9.93 -19.28
C ALA A 246 -1.29 -10.52 -18.88
N LEU A 247 -2.19 -9.69 -18.31
CA LEU A 247 -3.55 -10.11 -17.97
C LEU A 247 -4.42 -10.38 -19.24
N LYS A 248 -4.30 -9.55 -20.27
CA LYS A 248 -5.03 -9.73 -21.54
C LYS A 248 -4.59 -11.00 -22.25
N ASN A 249 -3.28 -11.26 -22.28
CA ASN A 249 -2.68 -12.41 -22.95
C ASN A 249 -2.71 -13.71 -22.12
N ASN A 250 -3.24 -13.69 -20.88
CA ASN A 250 -3.23 -14.81 -19.94
C ASN A 250 -1.81 -15.35 -19.66
N GLU A 251 -0.84 -14.45 -19.55
CA GLU A 251 0.52 -14.77 -19.09
C GLU A 251 0.52 -15.03 -17.58
N ILE A 252 -0.36 -14.33 -16.83
CA ILE A 252 -0.69 -14.61 -15.44
C ILE A 252 -2.21 -14.73 -15.26
N ALA A 253 -2.65 -15.39 -14.21
CA ALA A 253 -4.08 -15.64 -13.99
C ALA A 253 -4.82 -14.39 -13.51
N ALA A 254 -4.26 -13.62 -12.58
CA ALA A 254 -4.91 -12.47 -11.98
C ALA A 254 -3.92 -11.53 -11.28
N ALA A 255 -4.38 -10.30 -11.02
CA ALA A 255 -3.64 -9.33 -10.20
C ALA A 255 -4.54 -8.60 -9.21
N GLY A 256 -4.01 -8.31 -8.01
CA GLY A 256 -4.61 -7.46 -6.98
C GLY A 256 -3.70 -6.31 -6.62
N LEU A 257 -4.18 -5.08 -6.74
CA LEU A 257 -3.39 -3.87 -6.51
C LEU A 257 -4.06 -3.01 -5.46
N ASP A 258 -3.29 -2.50 -4.50
CA ASP A 258 -3.76 -1.43 -3.61
C ASP A 258 -3.12 -0.08 -3.98
N VAL A 259 -2.12 -0.09 -4.87
CA VAL A 259 -1.33 1.08 -5.27
C VAL A 259 -1.19 1.16 -6.78
N LEU A 260 -1.13 2.40 -7.31
CA LEU A 260 -0.96 2.71 -8.72
C LEU A 260 0.21 3.67 -8.94
N CYS A 261 0.72 3.74 -10.17
CA CYS A 261 1.78 4.68 -10.54
C CYS A 261 1.35 6.13 -10.35
N VAL A 262 0.10 6.43 -10.68
CA VAL A 262 -0.53 7.74 -10.46
C VAL A 262 -1.77 7.54 -9.60
N GLU A 263 -1.83 8.23 -8.48
CA GLU A 263 -2.94 8.20 -7.53
C GLU A 263 -3.49 9.61 -7.28
N PRO A 264 -4.79 9.85 -7.46
CA PRO A 264 -5.84 8.94 -7.98
C PRO A 264 -5.58 8.46 -9.41
N MET A 265 -6.19 7.29 -9.78
CA MET A 265 -6.02 6.66 -11.09
C MET A 265 -6.29 7.65 -12.23
N SER A 266 -5.37 7.75 -13.17
CA SER A 266 -5.51 8.60 -14.36
C SER A 266 -6.52 8.03 -15.37
N ALA A 267 -7.09 8.92 -16.20
CA ALA A 267 -8.11 8.55 -17.18
C ALA A 267 -7.56 7.66 -18.32
N ASP A 268 -6.27 7.67 -18.56
CA ASP A 268 -5.53 6.91 -19.57
C ASP A 268 -4.82 5.66 -19.02
N ASN A 269 -5.02 5.33 -17.74
CA ASN A 269 -4.40 4.16 -17.15
C ASN A 269 -4.79 2.87 -17.90
N PRO A 270 -3.83 2.04 -18.36
CA PRO A 270 -4.11 0.87 -19.19
C PRO A 270 -4.91 -0.23 -18.47
N LEU A 271 -4.82 -0.30 -17.14
CA LEU A 271 -5.55 -1.28 -16.33
C LEU A 271 -7.07 -1.07 -16.35
N ARG A 272 -7.55 0.14 -16.73
CA ARG A 272 -8.99 0.43 -16.89
C ARG A 272 -9.70 -0.45 -17.92
N GLU A 273 -8.97 -1.02 -18.85
CA GLU A 273 -9.52 -1.91 -19.87
C GLU A 273 -9.84 -3.31 -19.33
N ILE A 274 -9.23 -3.71 -18.23
CA ILE A 274 -9.49 -5.02 -17.60
C ILE A 274 -10.76 -4.92 -16.74
N LYS A 275 -11.90 -5.32 -17.31
CA LYS A 275 -13.20 -5.27 -16.63
C LYS A 275 -13.56 -6.57 -15.90
N ASP A 276 -12.84 -7.65 -16.16
CA ASP A 276 -13.06 -8.94 -15.52
C ASP A 276 -12.52 -8.91 -14.10
N SER A 277 -13.40 -8.90 -13.12
CA SER A 277 -13.06 -8.92 -11.68
C SER A 277 -12.42 -10.23 -11.22
N ASN A 278 -12.46 -11.31 -12.04
CA ASN A 278 -11.70 -12.52 -11.77
C ASN A 278 -10.22 -12.37 -12.15
N LYS A 279 -9.89 -11.37 -12.99
CA LYS A 279 -8.53 -11.08 -13.43
C LYS A 279 -7.88 -9.92 -12.69
N LEU A 280 -8.64 -8.89 -12.32
CA LEU A 280 -8.09 -7.69 -11.71
C LEU A 280 -9.02 -7.13 -10.63
N ILE A 281 -8.43 -6.87 -9.47
CA ILE A 281 -9.02 -6.03 -8.43
C ILE A 281 -8.05 -4.90 -8.08
N ILE A 282 -8.57 -3.67 -7.97
CA ILE A 282 -7.82 -2.50 -7.52
C ILE A 282 -8.56 -1.87 -6.35
N THR A 283 -7.85 -1.62 -5.25
CA THR A 283 -8.34 -0.84 -4.11
C THR A 283 -7.60 0.50 -4.05
N PRO A 284 -8.26 1.59 -3.61
CA PRO A 284 -7.71 2.95 -3.74
C PRO A 284 -6.77 3.30 -2.58
N HIS A 285 -5.65 2.57 -2.45
CA HIS A 285 -4.58 2.75 -1.46
C HIS A 285 -5.09 2.74 -0.01
N ILE A 286 -5.89 1.74 0.32
CA ILE A 286 -6.56 1.58 1.63
C ILE A 286 -6.00 0.44 2.49
N ALA A 287 -5.01 -0.31 2.01
CA ALA A 287 -4.45 -1.44 2.75
C ALA A 287 -3.95 -1.08 4.16
N TRP A 288 -3.60 0.18 4.39
CA TRP A 288 -3.15 0.72 5.68
C TRP A 288 -4.27 1.24 6.57
N ALA A 289 -5.50 1.42 6.07
CA ALA A 289 -6.49 2.39 6.55
C ALA A 289 -7.52 1.83 7.56
N SER A 290 -7.23 0.72 8.26
CA SER A 290 -8.15 0.28 9.33
C SER A 290 -8.24 1.33 10.45
N VAL A 291 -9.36 1.35 11.17
CA VAL A 291 -9.58 2.28 12.29
C VAL A 291 -8.44 2.13 13.32
N GLU A 292 -8.06 0.90 13.65
CA GLU A 292 -7.01 0.60 14.62
C GLU A 292 -5.64 1.11 14.16
N ALA A 293 -5.30 0.94 12.86
CA ALA A 293 -4.04 1.42 12.33
C ALA A 293 -3.98 2.95 12.30
N ARG A 294 -5.07 3.63 11.88
CA ARG A 294 -5.17 5.09 11.87
C ARG A 294 -5.13 5.67 13.28
N THR A 295 -5.82 5.06 14.23
CA THR A 295 -5.77 5.45 15.65
C THR A 295 -4.36 5.30 16.21
N ARG A 296 -3.69 4.16 15.96
CA ARG A 296 -2.30 3.93 16.36
C ARG A 296 -1.36 4.97 15.75
N LEU A 297 -1.52 5.24 14.46
CA LEU A 297 -0.75 6.26 13.73
C LEU A 297 -0.85 7.62 14.41
N MET A 298 -2.08 8.09 14.67
CA MET A 298 -2.29 9.42 15.26
C MET A 298 -1.81 9.52 16.70
N ASN A 299 -1.90 8.45 17.49
CA ASN A 299 -1.34 8.39 18.83
C ASN A 299 0.20 8.46 18.81
N ILE A 300 0.86 7.83 17.82
CA ILE A 300 2.32 7.94 17.66
C ILE A 300 2.70 9.36 17.27
N ILE A 301 2.02 9.98 16.32
CA ILE A 301 2.25 11.39 15.91
C ILE A 301 2.07 12.32 17.11
N LEU A 302 0.99 12.16 17.88
CA LEU A 302 0.77 12.94 19.10
C LEU A 302 1.93 12.79 20.10
N GLY A 303 2.42 11.56 20.27
CA GLY A 303 3.60 11.27 21.08
C GLY A 303 4.86 11.98 20.57
N GLN A 304 5.10 11.94 19.26
CA GLN A 304 6.24 12.60 18.61
C GLN A 304 6.22 14.12 18.82
N VAL A 305 5.04 14.76 18.67
CA VAL A 305 4.89 16.20 18.92
C VAL A 305 5.14 16.53 20.40
N LYS A 306 4.57 15.75 21.32
CA LYS A 306 4.80 15.93 22.77
C LYS A 306 6.27 15.79 23.15
N GLU A 307 6.97 14.84 22.56
CA GLU A 307 8.39 14.59 22.82
C GLU A 307 9.27 15.74 22.31
N TYR A 308 8.97 16.26 21.14
CA TYR A 308 9.76 17.32 20.50
C TYR A 308 9.71 18.65 21.30
N PHE A 309 8.60 18.96 21.94
CA PHE A 309 8.38 20.23 22.66
C PHE A 309 8.52 20.12 24.19
N LYS A 310 9.04 19.00 24.71
CA LYS A 310 9.46 18.87 26.13
C LYS A 310 10.79 19.54 26.36
#